data_b8d991bb6391820e6c129bd1c6432216
#
_entry.id   b8d991bb6391820e6c129bd1c6432216
#
_cell.length_a   1.000
_cell.length_b   1.000
_cell.length_c   1.000
_cell.angle_alpha   90.00
_cell.angle_beta   90.00
_cell.angle_gamma   90.00
#
_symmetry.space_group_name_H-M   'P 1'
#
loop_
_entity.id
_entity.type
_entity.pdbx_description
1 polymer ?
#
loop_
_entity_poly.entity_id
_entity_poly.type
_entity_poly.pdbx_seq_one_letter_code
_entity_poly.pdbx_strand_id
1 'polypeptide(L)'
;MLKRTSKQLSMFSSLEDMLSHQHPLFQLSNKINWECFENAFSPLYCSTNGRPAHPIRLMCGLLILKHLRNVSDEMVVSQWSENAYCQYFCGGLEFMPKQPCDASELVHFRNRIGEEGMELILAESIRVNTDHDDEDHFDTAFIDSTVQEKNITYPTDAKLHKKIIKNVLKIVHDKCLPLRQSYTRTLKGIYRSQRFRNHPKNRKKALKADRQLRTIAGRLVRELERNLEGKKGYEKMFELYYRVLSQNRKSKNKVYSLHEPDVVCLSKGKEHKQYEFGNKVSILRSWSGLILGACSFRNEYDGHTIEKTLEQTQRMTGKQVDKLAGDRGYRGVKQIGQTKILIPDTPKAKDSYYQKKKKHKLFCKRAGIEPTIGHLKADHRLSRNFYKGVKGDAINVLLSAAAYNFKRAMRVLLYFIKRISIELINTSFMLKYCF
;
A
#
# COMPACT_ATOMS: atom_id res chain seq x y z
N MET A 1 7.77 27.80 1.47
CA MET A 1 8.93 28.09 0.59
C MET A 1 9.67 26.78 0.34
N LEU A 2 9.96 26.43 -0.91
CA LEU A 2 10.81 25.29 -1.24
C LEU A 2 12.28 25.67 -1.08
N LYS A 3 13.04 24.85 -0.35
CA LYS A 3 14.50 25.02 -0.26
C LYS A 3 15.11 24.52 -1.57
N ARG A 4 15.71 25.43 -2.34
CA ARG A 4 16.48 25.05 -3.53
C ARG A 4 17.74 24.31 -3.09
N THR A 5 18.06 23.19 -3.72
CA THR A 5 19.33 22.48 -3.51
C THR A 5 20.47 23.37 -4.00
N SER A 6 21.48 23.60 -3.16
CA SER A 6 22.72 24.24 -3.58
C SER A 6 23.39 23.35 -4.63
N LYS A 7 23.74 23.92 -5.79
CA LYS A 7 24.52 23.23 -6.82
C LYS A 7 26.04 23.35 -6.60
N GLN A 8 26.45 23.98 -5.49
CA GLN A 8 27.85 24.16 -5.19
C GLN A 8 28.41 22.92 -4.51
N LEU A 9 29.29 22.22 -5.21
CA LEU A 9 30.01 21.05 -4.71
C LEU A 9 31.13 21.50 -3.75
N SER A 10 31.40 20.68 -2.72
CA SER A 10 32.61 20.86 -1.92
C SER A 10 33.85 20.47 -2.73
N MET A 11 34.98 21.08 -2.44
CA MET A 11 36.25 20.84 -3.18
C MET A 11 36.81 19.42 -2.97
N PHE A 12 36.23 18.57 -2.12
CA PHE A 12 36.92 17.39 -1.61
C PHE A 12 36.35 16.04 -2.03
N SER A 13 35.12 15.89 -2.43
CA SER A 13 34.54 14.72 -3.13
C SER A 13 33.02 14.78 -3.17
N SER A 14 32.42 14.52 -4.31
CA SER A 14 30.97 14.34 -4.45
C SER A 14 30.60 12.88 -4.16
N LEU A 15 29.33 12.64 -3.74
CA LEU A 15 28.82 11.28 -3.64
C LEU A 15 28.88 10.55 -4.99
N GLU A 16 28.79 11.28 -6.09
CA GLU A 16 28.86 10.73 -7.44
C GLU A 16 30.22 10.09 -7.71
N ASP A 17 31.32 10.77 -7.31
CA ASP A 17 32.69 10.27 -7.49
C ASP A 17 33.03 9.11 -6.56
N MET A 18 32.41 9.06 -5.37
CA MET A 18 32.68 8.04 -4.37
C MET A 18 31.94 6.72 -4.61
N LEU A 19 30.80 6.76 -5.32
CA LEU A 19 29.90 5.63 -5.45
C LEU A 19 30.20 4.81 -6.70
N SER A 20 30.01 3.49 -6.60
CA SER A 20 30.07 2.65 -7.80
C SER A 20 28.92 2.94 -8.73
N HIS A 21 29.22 3.41 -9.93
CA HIS A 21 28.23 3.67 -10.98
C HIS A 21 27.50 2.40 -11.44
N GLN A 22 28.07 1.22 -11.20
CA GLN A 22 27.42 -0.07 -11.51
C GLN A 22 26.39 -0.49 -10.45
N HIS A 23 26.29 0.23 -9.33
CA HIS A 23 25.32 -0.11 -8.29
C HIS A 23 23.88 0.12 -8.77
N PRO A 24 22.94 -0.84 -8.57
CA PRO A 24 21.57 -0.75 -9.11
C PRO A 24 20.81 0.49 -8.69
N LEU A 25 21.01 0.94 -7.45
CA LEU A 25 20.32 2.14 -6.94
C LEU A 25 20.90 3.42 -7.57
N PHE A 26 22.21 3.46 -7.87
CA PHE A 26 22.83 4.56 -8.60
C PHE A 26 22.25 4.66 -10.01
N GLN A 27 22.22 3.55 -10.74
CA GLN A 27 21.65 3.47 -12.09
C GLN A 27 20.15 3.85 -12.11
N LEU A 28 19.38 3.36 -11.14
CA LEU A 28 17.97 3.72 -11.02
C LEU A 28 17.80 5.22 -10.77
N SER A 29 18.64 5.81 -9.91
CA SER A 29 18.61 7.25 -9.60
C SER A 29 18.74 8.11 -10.87
N ASN A 30 19.60 7.70 -11.80
CA ASN A 30 19.86 8.43 -13.04
C ASN A 30 18.82 8.17 -14.14
N LYS A 31 18.02 7.10 -14.03
CA LYS A 31 16.93 6.80 -14.96
C LYS A 31 15.60 7.46 -14.61
N ILE A 32 15.38 7.74 -13.33
CA ILE A 32 14.17 8.42 -12.87
C ILE A 32 14.20 9.88 -13.32
N ASN A 33 13.11 10.32 -13.93
CA ASN A 33 12.91 11.73 -14.24
C ASN A 33 12.41 12.48 -12.99
N TRP A 34 13.35 12.97 -12.19
CA TRP A 34 13.02 13.69 -10.95
C TRP A 34 12.34 15.05 -11.22
N GLU A 35 12.58 15.65 -12.39
CA GLU A 35 11.96 16.91 -12.78
C GLU A 35 10.43 16.81 -12.88
N CYS A 36 9.91 15.65 -13.29
CA CYS A 36 8.46 15.46 -13.36
C CYS A 36 7.79 15.60 -11.98
N PHE A 37 8.46 15.14 -10.91
CA PHE A 37 7.98 15.32 -9.55
C PHE A 37 8.13 16.75 -9.04
N GLU A 38 9.26 17.40 -9.36
CA GLU A 38 9.48 18.82 -9.01
C GLU A 38 8.40 19.69 -9.65
N ASN A 39 8.12 19.52 -10.92
CA ASN A 39 7.11 20.29 -11.67
C ASN A 39 5.69 20.02 -11.15
N ALA A 40 5.35 18.77 -10.82
CA ALA A 40 4.02 18.40 -10.34
C ALA A 40 3.75 18.85 -8.89
N PHE A 41 4.77 18.82 -8.02
CA PHE A 41 4.55 19.03 -6.59
C PHE A 41 4.97 20.43 -6.10
N SER A 42 5.82 21.17 -6.83
CA SER A 42 6.18 22.55 -6.47
C SER A 42 4.97 23.47 -6.31
N PRO A 43 3.91 23.42 -7.16
CA PRO A 43 2.73 24.26 -7.01
C PRO A 43 1.93 24.00 -5.72
N LEU A 44 2.14 22.87 -5.06
CA LEU A 44 1.48 22.53 -3.78
C LEU A 44 2.13 23.24 -2.57
N TYR A 45 3.17 24.04 -2.80
CA TYR A 45 3.90 24.76 -1.77
C TYR A 45 3.79 26.27 -1.98
N CYS A 46 3.69 27.02 -0.88
CA CYS A 46 3.72 28.47 -0.92
C CYS A 46 5.17 28.95 -1.20
N SER A 47 5.34 29.86 -2.15
CA SER A 47 6.64 30.40 -2.56
C SER A 47 7.20 31.44 -1.58
N THR A 48 6.34 32.12 -0.82
CA THR A 48 6.70 33.35 -0.08
C THR A 48 6.55 33.26 1.43
N ASN A 49 5.83 32.24 1.96
CA ASN A 49 5.53 32.19 3.38
C ASN A 49 5.81 30.82 4.00
N GLY A 50 6.25 30.80 5.25
CA GLY A 50 6.48 29.60 6.08
C GLY A 50 7.92 29.10 6.10
N ARG A 51 8.15 28.03 6.91
CA ARG A 51 9.43 27.33 6.96
C ARG A 51 9.75 26.70 5.60
N PRO A 52 10.99 26.80 5.09
CA PRO A 52 11.41 26.13 3.87
C PRO A 52 11.11 24.63 3.93
N ALA A 53 10.43 24.13 2.90
CA ALA A 53 10.14 22.70 2.77
C ALA A 53 11.40 21.92 2.36
N HIS A 54 11.41 20.62 2.67
CA HIS A 54 12.44 19.71 2.16
C HIS A 54 12.35 19.60 0.63
N PRO A 55 13.49 19.33 -0.05
CA PRO A 55 13.49 19.09 -1.49
C PRO A 55 12.51 17.97 -1.88
N ILE A 56 11.78 18.17 -2.97
CA ILE A 56 10.79 17.18 -3.45
C ILE A 56 11.45 15.85 -3.77
N ARG A 57 12.63 15.88 -4.42
CA ARG A 57 13.41 14.68 -4.71
C ARG A 57 13.76 13.89 -3.45
N LEU A 58 14.13 14.56 -2.35
CA LEU A 58 14.37 13.91 -1.07
C LEU A 58 13.14 13.17 -0.58
N MET A 59 12.00 13.85 -0.56
CA MET A 59 10.75 13.29 -0.02
C MET A 59 10.21 12.13 -0.87
N CYS A 60 10.22 12.27 -2.20
CA CYS A 60 9.86 11.20 -3.13
C CYS A 60 10.82 10.01 -3.03
N GLY A 61 12.13 10.28 -2.98
CA GLY A 61 13.15 9.26 -2.84
C GLY A 61 12.97 8.42 -1.57
N LEU A 62 12.71 9.07 -0.44
CA LEU A 62 12.43 8.37 0.83
C LEU A 62 11.16 7.50 0.75
N LEU A 63 10.09 7.97 0.10
CA LEU A 63 8.86 7.18 -0.09
C LEU A 63 9.10 5.94 -0.95
N ILE A 64 9.86 6.07 -2.03
CA ILE A 64 10.25 4.96 -2.91
C ILE A 64 11.13 3.98 -2.15
N LEU A 65 12.18 4.46 -1.48
CA LEU A 65 13.11 3.63 -0.70
C LEU A 65 12.43 2.86 0.42
N LYS A 66 11.48 3.48 1.11
CA LYS A 66 10.68 2.84 2.15
C LYS A 66 10.00 1.55 1.67
N HIS A 67 9.32 1.60 0.52
CA HIS A 67 8.62 0.44 -0.05
C HIS A 67 9.59 -0.51 -0.76
N LEU A 68 10.65 0.00 -1.37
CA LEU A 68 11.68 -0.81 -2.02
C LEU A 68 12.45 -1.68 -1.00
N ARG A 69 12.69 -1.16 0.21
CA ARG A 69 13.40 -1.83 1.31
C ARG A 69 12.48 -2.44 2.37
N ASN A 70 11.17 -2.30 2.22
CA ASN A 70 10.17 -2.83 3.17
C ASN A 70 10.35 -2.33 4.63
N VAL A 71 10.66 -1.06 4.82
CA VAL A 71 10.95 -0.47 6.15
C VAL A 71 9.88 0.56 6.58
N SER A 72 9.89 0.98 7.86
CA SER A 72 9.00 2.04 8.38
C SER A 72 9.48 3.44 7.95
N ASP A 73 8.70 4.50 8.24
CA ASP A 73 9.09 5.88 8.00
C ASP A 73 10.33 6.25 8.84
N GLU A 74 10.35 5.87 10.10
CA GLU A 74 11.46 6.09 11.01
C GLU A 74 12.72 5.37 10.53
N MET A 75 12.58 4.12 10.10
CA MET A 75 13.71 3.32 9.66
C MET A 75 14.30 3.81 8.34
N VAL A 76 13.47 4.27 7.36
CA VAL A 76 14.02 4.79 6.10
C VAL A 76 14.80 6.09 6.30
N VAL A 77 14.34 6.95 7.20
CA VAL A 77 15.03 8.20 7.56
C VAL A 77 16.35 7.89 8.26
N SER A 78 16.37 6.92 9.19
CA SER A 78 17.61 6.46 9.83
C SER A 78 18.59 5.84 8.83
N GLN A 79 18.12 4.89 7.99
CA GLN A 79 18.98 4.26 6.97
C GLN A 79 19.52 5.24 5.94
N TRP A 80 18.82 6.35 5.68
CA TRP A 80 19.31 7.38 4.77
C TRP A 80 20.59 8.02 5.32
N SER A 81 20.68 8.32 6.63
CA SER A 81 21.87 8.92 7.24
C SER A 81 23.08 7.99 7.29
N GLU A 82 22.88 6.68 7.17
CA GLU A 82 23.92 5.65 7.21
C GLU A 82 24.39 5.19 5.82
N ASN A 83 23.62 5.49 4.75
CA ASN A 83 23.83 4.89 3.43
C ASN A 83 23.99 5.93 2.32
N ALA A 84 25.21 6.04 1.81
CA ALA A 84 25.56 6.99 0.75
C ALA A 84 24.76 6.79 -0.55
N TYR A 85 24.45 5.56 -0.94
CA TYR A 85 23.59 5.31 -2.12
C TYR A 85 22.15 5.80 -1.90
N CYS A 86 21.63 5.74 -0.68
CA CYS A 86 20.31 6.30 -0.38
C CYS A 86 20.33 7.83 -0.43
N GLN A 87 21.42 8.44 0.01
CA GLN A 87 21.59 9.89 -0.06
C GLN A 87 21.67 10.36 -1.51
N TYR A 88 22.50 9.71 -2.35
CA TYR A 88 22.59 10.01 -3.76
C TYR A 88 21.24 9.84 -4.47
N PHE A 89 20.55 8.74 -4.23
CA PHE A 89 19.22 8.48 -4.79
C PHE A 89 18.24 9.61 -4.46
N CYS A 90 18.29 10.13 -3.26
CA CYS A 90 17.47 11.25 -2.80
C CYS A 90 18.01 12.64 -3.20
N GLY A 91 19.07 12.73 -4.03
CA GLY A 91 19.62 13.98 -4.53
C GLY A 91 20.65 14.62 -3.60
N GLY A 92 21.24 13.86 -2.66
CA GLY A 92 22.39 14.30 -1.88
C GLY A 92 23.63 14.42 -2.76
N LEU A 93 24.38 15.51 -2.62
CA LEU A 93 25.65 15.76 -3.33
C LEU A 93 26.85 15.34 -2.47
N GLU A 94 26.73 15.44 -1.15
CA GLU A 94 27.74 15.12 -0.16
C GLU A 94 27.15 14.16 0.87
N PHE A 95 28.01 13.40 1.56
CA PHE A 95 27.56 12.51 2.63
C PHE A 95 27.19 13.30 3.88
N MET A 96 25.96 13.11 4.34
CA MET A 96 25.42 13.75 5.54
C MET A 96 25.07 12.70 6.60
N PRO A 97 25.78 12.65 7.73
CA PRO A 97 25.55 11.64 8.78
C PRO A 97 24.33 11.95 9.68
N LYS A 98 23.59 13.01 9.40
CA LYS A 98 22.39 13.41 10.14
C LYS A 98 21.13 13.05 9.35
N GLN A 99 20.07 12.70 10.08
CA GLN A 99 18.78 12.46 9.49
C GLN A 99 18.28 13.68 8.70
N PRO A 100 17.75 13.51 7.48
CA PRO A 100 17.38 14.61 6.60
C PRO A 100 16.08 15.31 7.04
N CYS A 101 15.19 14.60 7.73
CA CYS A 101 13.89 15.08 8.17
C CYS A 101 13.35 14.22 9.32
N ASP A 102 12.28 14.67 9.96
CA ASP A 102 11.51 13.83 10.88
C ASP A 102 10.57 12.87 10.09
N ALA A 103 10.33 11.67 10.62
CA ALA A 103 9.45 10.70 10.00
C ALA A 103 8.00 11.21 9.82
N SER A 104 7.54 12.13 10.68
CA SER A 104 6.24 12.77 10.58
C SER A 104 6.10 13.64 9.32
N GLU A 105 7.20 14.21 8.82
CA GLU A 105 7.20 15.03 7.61
C GLU A 105 6.88 14.20 6.36
N LEU A 106 7.25 12.92 6.34
CA LEU A 106 6.79 11.98 5.29
C LEU A 106 5.27 11.76 5.32
N VAL A 107 4.65 11.79 6.50
CA VAL A 107 3.18 11.73 6.63
C VAL A 107 2.54 12.98 6.04
N HIS A 108 3.07 14.16 6.36
CA HIS A 108 2.59 15.43 5.82
C HIS A 108 2.75 15.51 4.31
N PHE A 109 3.90 15.08 3.79
CA PHE A 109 4.16 15.05 2.36
C PHE A 109 3.20 14.13 1.62
N ARG A 110 3.00 12.87 2.09
CA ARG A 110 2.03 11.93 1.51
C ARG A 110 0.61 12.51 1.46
N ASN A 111 0.19 13.16 2.53
CA ASN A 111 -1.14 13.76 2.59
C ASN A 111 -1.27 14.96 1.62
N ARG A 112 -0.19 15.69 1.38
CA ARG A 112 -0.15 16.83 0.46
C ARG A 112 -0.24 16.41 -1.00
N ILE A 113 0.58 15.45 -1.44
CA ILE A 113 0.58 15.00 -2.84
C ILE A 113 -0.58 14.05 -3.15
N GLY A 114 -1.18 13.43 -2.14
CA GLY A 114 -2.38 12.61 -2.26
C GLY A 114 -2.22 11.37 -3.13
N GLU A 115 -3.35 10.87 -3.63
CA GLU A 115 -3.40 9.69 -4.51
C GLU A 115 -2.82 10.00 -5.89
N GLU A 116 -3.11 11.17 -6.44
CA GLU A 116 -2.60 11.62 -7.75
C GLU A 116 -1.08 11.67 -7.80
N GLY A 117 -0.44 12.18 -6.74
CA GLY A 117 1.02 12.17 -6.64
C GLY A 117 1.60 10.76 -6.55
N MET A 118 0.88 9.80 -5.95
CA MET A 118 1.32 8.41 -5.92
C MET A 118 1.12 7.71 -7.28
N GLU A 119 0.08 8.07 -8.03
CA GLU A 119 -0.11 7.62 -9.41
C GLU A 119 1.03 8.11 -10.30
N LEU A 120 1.51 9.34 -10.11
CA LEU A 120 2.68 9.85 -10.84
C LEU A 120 3.95 9.04 -10.53
N ILE A 121 4.17 8.63 -9.26
CA ILE A 121 5.30 7.76 -8.90
C ILE A 121 5.17 6.38 -9.56
N LEU A 122 3.96 5.82 -9.63
CA LEU A 122 3.72 4.55 -10.32
C LEU A 122 3.93 4.71 -11.83
N ALA A 123 3.42 5.79 -12.44
CA ALA A 123 3.61 6.10 -13.86
C ALA A 123 5.09 6.20 -14.22
N GLU A 124 5.89 6.89 -13.41
CA GLU A 124 7.33 7.00 -13.61
C GLU A 124 8.02 5.62 -13.48
N SER A 125 7.56 4.77 -12.55
CA SER A 125 8.08 3.40 -12.45
C SER A 125 7.78 2.54 -13.67
N ILE A 126 6.65 2.79 -14.35
CA ILE A 126 6.30 2.16 -15.62
C ILE A 126 7.23 2.69 -16.72
N ARG A 127 7.36 4.02 -16.86
CA ARG A 127 8.23 4.66 -17.84
C ARG A 127 9.66 4.12 -17.78
N VAL A 128 10.26 4.07 -16.59
CA VAL A 128 11.63 3.55 -16.39
C VAL A 128 11.81 2.11 -16.92
N ASN A 129 10.73 1.31 -16.92
CA ASN A 129 10.76 -0.06 -17.42
C ASN A 129 10.44 -0.18 -18.92
N THR A 130 9.79 0.82 -19.54
CA THR A 130 9.30 0.75 -20.92
C THR A 130 10.17 1.51 -21.92
N ASP A 131 10.98 2.47 -21.48
CA ASP A 131 11.80 3.33 -22.36
C ASP A 131 12.86 2.59 -23.19
N HIS A 132 13.16 1.34 -22.86
CA HIS A 132 14.23 0.56 -23.52
C HIS A 132 13.77 -0.86 -23.92
N ASP A 133 12.49 -1.12 -23.87
CA ASP A 133 11.93 -2.45 -24.15
C ASP A 133 11.09 -2.35 -25.43
N ASP A 134 11.46 -3.09 -26.48
CA ASP A 134 10.64 -3.26 -27.70
C ASP A 134 9.40 -4.12 -27.45
N GLU A 135 9.21 -4.63 -26.22
CA GLU A 135 8.04 -5.42 -25.84
C GLU A 135 6.80 -4.52 -25.71
N ASP A 136 5.73 -4.93 -26.38
CA ASP A 136 4.43 -4.31 -26.19
C ASP A 136 3.81 -4.74 -24.87
N HIS A 137 4.03 -3.93 -23.85
CA HIS A 137 3.51 -4.17 -22.50
C HIS A 137 1.99 -4.04 -22.40
N PHE A 138 1.32 -3.50 -23.41
CA PHE A 138 -0.10 -3.17 -23.41
C PHE A 138 -0.97 -4.11 -24.28
N ASP A 139 -0.37 -4.96 -25.15
CA ASP A 139 -1.14 -5.93 -25.98
C ASP A 139 -1.94 -6.89 -25.09
N THR A 140 -1.31 -7.50 -24.10
CA THR A 140 -1.99 -8.44 -23.20
C THR A 140 -1.58 -8.22 -21.74
N ALA A 141 -2.56 -7.95 -20.89
CA ALA A 141 -2.37 -7.82 -19.45
C ALA A 141 -3.21 -8.84 -18.67
N PHE A 142 -2.86 -9.03 -17.41
CA PHE A 142 -3.52 -9.93 -16.47
C PHE A 142 -4.03 -9.13 -15.28
N ILE A 143 -5.24 -9.45 -14.82
CA ILE A 143 -5.85 -8.83 -13.66
C ILE A 143 -6.15 -9.88 -12.60
N ASP A 144 -5.88 -9.53 -11.35
CA ASP A 144 -6.30 -10.33 -10.21
C ASP A 144 -6.51 -9.44 -8.98
N SER A 145 -7.30 -9.92 -8.03
CA SER A 145 -7.60 -9.22 -6.81
C SER A 145 -6.98 -9.88 -5.58
N THR A 146 -6.50 -9.04 -4.68
CA THR A 146 -6.02 -9.49 -3.37
C THR A 146 -6.59 -8.63 -2.25
N VAL A 147 -6.29 -8.98 -0.99
CA VAL A 147 -6.64 -8.16 0.18
C VAL A 147 -5.39 -7.54 0.74
N GLN A 148 -5.43 -6.23 0.93
CA GLN A 148 -4.50 -5.47 1.76
C GLN A 148 -5.09 -5.38 3.17
N GLU A 149 -4.48 -6.04 4.15
CA GLU A 149 -4.98 -5.99 5.52
C GLU A 149 -4.65 -4.67 6.20
N LYS A 150 -5.59 -4.16 6.98
CA LYS A 150 -5.34 -3.02 7.86
C LYS A 150 -4.62 -3.44 9.14
N ASN A 151 -3.83 -2.53 9.70
CA ASN A 151 -3.21 -2.73 11.00
C ASN A 151 -4.23 -2.61 12.13
N ILE A 152 -5.10 -3.59 12.23
CA ILE A 152 -6.08 -3.70 13.30
C ILE A 152 -5.92 -5.01 14.07
N THR A 153 -6.30 -5.00 15.34
CA THR A 153 -6.40 -6.25 16.12
C THR A 153 -7.60 -7.05 15.64
N TYR A 154 -7.50 -8.39 15.60
CA TYR A 154 -8.62 -9.25 15.22
C TYR A 154 -9.90 -8.81 15.95
N PRO A 155 -10.93 -8.36 15.21
CA PRO A 155 -12.10 -7.72 15.78
C PRO A 155 -13.05 -8.74 16.44
N THR A 156 -13.52 -8.37 17.61
CA THR A 156 -14.68 -8.99 18.25
C THR A 156 -15.52 -7.89 18.89
N ASP A 157 -16.85 -8.06 18.95
CA ASP A 157 -17.72 -7.04 19.54
C ASP A 157 -17.31 -6.71 20.98
N ALA A 158 -16.89 -7.72 21.76
CA ALA A 158 -16.38 -7.51 23.12
C ALA A 158 -15.12 -6.61 23.17
N LYS A 159 -14.19 -6.74 22.21
CA LYS A 159 -13.00 -5.86 22.12
C LYS A 159 -13.40 -4.44 21.76
N LEU A 160 -14.39 -4.26 20.87
CA LEU A 160 -14.90 -2.94 20.51
C LEU A 160 -15.57 -2.27 21.72
N HIS A 161 -16.44 -2.99 22.46
CA HIS A 161 -17.05 -2.48 23.67
C HIS A 161 -15.99 -2.08 24.72
N LYS A 162 -14.94 -2.89 24.94
CA LYS A 162 -13.81 -2.52 25.80
C LYS A 162 -13.12 -1.24 25.37
N LYS A 163 -12.88 -1.07 24.05
CA LYS A 163 -12.27 0.16 23.50
C LYS A 163 -13.18 1.36 23.71
N ILE A 164 -14.50 1.23 23.50
CA ILE A 164 -15.48 2.31 23.79
C ILE A 164 -15.38 2.70 25.26
N ILE A 165 -15.47 1.74 26.19
CA ILE A 165 -15.36 2.01 27.64
C ILE A 165 -14.07 2.77 27.95
N LYS A 166 -12.92 2.27 27.43
CA LYS A 166 -11.62 2.91 27.67
C LYS A 166 -11.59 4.34 27.15
N ASN A 167 -12.09 4.58 25.94
CA ASN A 167 -12.11 5.91 25.33
C ASN A 167 -13.03 6.86 26.09
N VAL A 168 -14.23 6.42 26.48
CA VAL A 168 -15.16 7.23 27.28
C VAL A 168 -14.53 7.60 28.62
N LEU A 169 -13.97 6.64 29.36
CA LEU A 169 -13.31 6.91 30.65
C LEU A 169 -12.12 7.87 30.48
N LYS A 170 -11.37 7.77 29.38
CA LYS A 170 -10.29 8.72 29.07
C LYS A 170 -10.83 10.13 28.86
N ILE A 171 -11.87 10.32 28.05
CA ILE A 171 -12.48 11.65 27.81
C ILE A 171 -13.01 12.26 29.09
N VAL A 172 -13.66 11.45 29.92
CA VAL A 172 -14.17 11.86 31.22
C VAL A 172 -13.04 12.34 32.13
N HIS A 173 -11.96 11.59 32.22
CA HIS A 173 -10.77 11.98 33.00
C HIS A 173 -10.13 13.27 32.46
N ASP A 174 -9.85 13.32 31.14
CA ASP A 174 -9.16 14.46 30.50
C ASP A 174 -9.97 15.77 30.61
N LYS A 175 -11.30 15.68 30.72
CA LYS A 175 -12.24 16.83 30.82
C LYS A 175 -12.82 17.02 32.22
N CYS A 176 -12.36 16.25 33.21
CA CYS A 176 -12.85 16.32 34.60
C CYS A 176 -14.40 16.24 34.70
N LEU A 177 -15.04 15.39 33.87
CA LEU A 177 -16.48 15.25 33.85
C LEU A 177 -16.99 14.37 35.01
N PRO A 178 -18.15 14.64 35.60
CA PRO A 178 -18.74 13.80 36.63
C PRO A 178 -19.25 12.48 36.00
N LEU A 179 -19.01 11.35 36.71
CA LEU A 179 -19.60 10.06 36.39
C LEU A 179 -20.32 9.50 37.59
N ARG A 180 -21.53 8.97 37.40
CA ARG A 180 -22.24 8.24 38.44
C ARG A 180 -21.49 6.98 38.86
N GLN A 181 -20.88 6.28 37.89
CA GLN A 181 -20.16 5.03 38.18
C GLN A 181 -19.08 4.78 37.13
N SER A 182 -17.82 4.58 37.57
CA SER A 182 -16.69 4.25 36.68
C SER A 182 -16.59 2.78 36.28
N TYR A 183 -17.33 1.90 36.96
CA TYR A 183 -17.31 0.44 36.76
C TYR A 183 -15.93 -0.22 36.92
N THR A 184 -14.92 0.44 37.49
CA THR A 184 -13.53 -0.05 37.54
C THR A 184 -13.39 -1.42 38.18
N ARG A 185 -14.05 -1.67 39.33
CA ARG A 185 -14.02 -2.97 39.99
C ARG A 185 -14.77 -4.04 39.23
N THR A 186 -15.97 -3.72 38.73
CA THR A 186 -16.82 -4.62 37.93
C THR A 186 -16.13 -5.07 36.65
N LEU A 187 -15.46 -4.15 35.94
CA LEU A 187 -14.73 -4.44 34.71
C LEU A 187 -13.61 -5.46 34.92
N LYS A 188 -12.87 -5.38 36.04
CA LYS A 188 -11.83 -6.36 36.38
C LYS A 188 -12.40 -7.78 36.43
N GLY A 189 -13.56 -7.97 37.10
CA GLY A 189 -14.26 -9.25 37.17
C GLY A 189 -14.75 -9.77 35.83
N ILE A 190 -15.33 -8.87 34.99
CA ILE A 190 -15.80 -9.19 33.65
C ILE A 190 -14.63 -9.62 32.75
N TYR A 191 -13.50 -8.91 32.80
CA TYR A 191 -12.31 -9.26 31.98
C TYR A 191 -11.73 -10.63 32.40
N ARG A 192 -11.74 -10.97 33.68
CA ARG A 192 -11.36 -12.32 34.15
C ARG A 192 -12.30 -13.40 33.58
N SER A 193 -13.61 -13.14 33.57
CA SER A 193 -14.63 -14.07 33.05
C SER A 193 -14.52 -14.32 31.54
N GLN A 194 -13.82 -13.45 30.79
CA GLN A 194 -13.57 -13.61 29.35
C GLN A 194 -12.31 -14.44 29.04
N ARG A 195 -11.48 -14.74 30.03
CA ARG A 195 -10.34 -15.62 29.85
C ARG A 195 -10.79 -17.01 29.45
N PHE A 196 -10.01 -17.67 28.63
CA PHE A 196 -10.29 -19.05 28.17
C PHE A 196 -11.70 -19.23 27.57
N ARG A 197 -12.23 -18.21 26.89
CA ARG A 197 -13.60 -18.19 26.32
C ARG A 197 -13.91 -19.35 25.37
N ASN A 198 -12.87 -19.92 24.72
CA ASN A 198 -13.01 -21.02 23.77
C ASN A 198 -13.19 -22.38 24.50
N HIS A 199 -12.87 -22.45 25.78
CA HIS A 199 -13.07 -23.66 26.58
C HIS A 199 -14.55 -23.87 26.85
N PRO A 200 -15.14 -25.05 26.63
CA PRO A 200 -16.56 -25.32 26.75
C PRO A 200 -17.18 -24.90 28.12
N LYS A 201 -16.47 -25.17 29.22
CA LYS A 201 -16.89 -24.80 30.60
C LYS A 201 -16.98 -23.28 30.81
N ASN A 202 -16.19 -22.48 30.09
CA ASN A 202 -16.14 -21.01 30.27
C ASN A 202 -17.01 -20.26 29.26
N ARG A 203 -17.47 -20.89 28.18
CA ARG A 203 -18.21 -20.25 27.09
C ARG A 203 -19.45 -19.49 27.59
N LYS A 204 -20.28 -20.08 28.45
CA LYS A 204 -21.49 -19.43 29.01
C LYS A 204 -21.13 -18.18 29.83
N LYS A 205 -20.08 -18.25 30.69
CA LYS A 205 -19.59 -17.12 31.48
C LYS A 205 -19.06 -16.00 30.60
N ALA A 206 -18.30 -16.33 29.57
CA ALA A 206 -17.76 -15.35 28.61
C ALA A 206 -18.88 -14.64 27.82
N LEU A 207 -19.90 -15.34 27.38
CA LEU A 207 -21.07 -14.74 26.71
C LEU A 207 -21.86 -13.80 27.63
N LYS A 208 -22.04 -14.17 28.93
CA LYS A 208 -22.64 -13.27 29.92
C LYS A 208 -21.80 -12.01 30.12
N ALA A 209 -20.46 -12.15 30.19
CA ALA A 209 -19.53 -11.06 30.30
C ALA A 209 -19.58 -10.13 29.07
N ASP A 210 -19.71 -10.67 27.86
CA ASP A 210 -19.85 -9.88 26.63
C ASP A 210 -21.12 -9.00 26.63
N ARG A 211 -22.23 -9.55 27.10
CA ARG A 211 -23.51 -8.79 27.28
C ARG A 211 -23.34 -7.67 28.31
N GLN A 212 -22.71 -7.97 29.46
CA GLN A 212 -22.43 -6.97 30.49
C GLN A 212 -21.56 -5.84 29.97
N LEU A 213 -20.50 -6.13 29.18
CA LEU A 213 -19.66 -5.12 28.57
C LEU A 213 -20.45 -4.20 27.62
N ARG A 214 -21.35 -4.76 26.81
CA ARG A 214 -22.22 -3.97 25.94
C ARG A 214 -23.12 -3.03 26.74
N THR A 215 -23.73 -3.54 27.83
CA THR A 215 -24.59 -2.75 28.71
C THR A 215 -23.83 -1.60 29.38
N ILE A 216 -22.63 -1.87 29.91
CA ILE A 216 -21.79 -0.87 30.58
C ILE A 216 -21.34 0.17 29.54
N ALA A 217 -20.87 -0.25 28.36
CA ALA A 217 -20.46 0.66 27.28
C ALA A 217 -21.62 1.60 26.89
N GLY A 218 -22.84 1.06 26.72
CA GLY A 218 -24.00 1.88 26.37
C GLY A 218 -24.41 2.86 27.48
N ARG A 219 -24.30 2.47 28.77
CA ARG A 219 -24.54 3.39 29.88
C ARG A 219 -23.54 4.55 29.90
N LEU A 220 -22.26 4.23 29.79
CA LEU A 220 -21.18 5.24 29.78
C LEU A 220 -21.27 6.17 28.58
N VAL A 221 -21.62 5.67 27.39
CA VAL A 221 -21.81 6.50 26.20
C VAL A 221 -22.94 7.51 26.40
N ARG A 222 -24.12 7.04 26.87
CA ARG A 222 -25.26 7.94 27.14
C ARG A 222 -24.99 8.94 28.26
N GLU A 223 -24.20 8.57 29.25
CA GLU A 223 -23.81 9.49 30.34
C GLU A 223 -22.81 10.55 29.82
N LEU A 224 -21.84 10.14 29.01
CA LEU A 224 -20.91 11.07 28.36
C LEU A 224 -21.64 12.02 27.43
N GLU A 225 -22.63 11.56 26.67
CA GLU A 225 -23.41 12.36 25.74
C GLU A 225 -24.15 13.49 26.48
N ARG A 226 -24.84 13.16 27.58
CA ARG A 226 -25.50 14.17 28.44
C ARG A 226 -24.49 15.20 29.00
N ASN A 227 -23.31 14.73 29.44
CA ASN A 227 -22.30 15.62 29.99
C ASN A 227 -21.62 16.50 28.93
N LEU A 228 -21.74 16.15 27.66
CA LEU A 228 -21.21 16.89 26.52
C LEU A 228 -22.30 17.57 25.69
N GLU A 229 -23.55 17.60 26.16
CA GLU A 229 -24.66 18.25 25.49
C GLU A 229 -24.34 19.71 25.17
N GLY A 230 -24.55 20.12 23.92
CA GLY A 230 -24.20 21.45 23.42
C GLY A 230 -22.73 21.66 23.02
N LYS A 231 -21.81 20.69 23.23
CA LYS A 231 -20.41 20.77 22.80
C LYS A 231 -20.24 20.15 21.41
N LYS A 232 -19.86 20.97 20.44
CA LYS A 232 -19.60 20.54 19.04
C LYS A 232 -18.37 19.64 18.94
N GLY A 233 -18.37 18.72 17.96
CA GLY A 233 -17.19 17.91 17.57
C GLY A 233 -17.19 16.47 18.07
N TYR A 234 -18.24 16.02 18.76
CA TYR A 234 -18.36 14.63 19.26
C TYR A 234 -19.40 13.81 18.50
N GLU A 235 -20.16 14.41 17.60
CA GLU A 235 -21.29 13.81 16.90
C GLU A 235 -20.89 12.53 16.17
N LYS A 236 -19.82 12.59 15.34
CA LYS A 236 -19.30 11.42 14.60
C LYS A 236 -18.82 10.30 15.52
N MET A 237 -18.28 10.65 16.69
CA MET A 237 -17.83 9.66 17.68
C MET A 237 -19.04 8.94 18.32
N PHE A 238 -20.09 9.68 18.68
CA PHE A 238 -21.31 9.08 19.24
C PHE A 238 -22.03 8.23 18.21
N GLU A 239 -22.17 8.68 16.97
CA GLU A 239 -22.73 7.91 15.87
C GLU A 239 -22.00 6.58 15.70
N LEU A 240 -20.65 6.61 15.68
CA LEU A 240 -19.84 5.41 15.59
C LEU A 240 -20.04 4.47 16.78
N TYR A 241 -20.11 5.01 18.00
CA TYR A 241 -20.33 4.19 19.20
C TYR A 241 -21.70 3.55 19.20
N TYR A 242 -22.75 4.28 18.86
CA TYR A 242 -24.11 3.75 18.75
C TYR A 242 -24.21 2.67 17.66
N ARG A 243 -23.54 2.88 16.52
CA ARG A 243 -23.46 1.88 15.46
C ARG A 243 -22.81 0.59 15.94
N VAL A 244 -21.71 0.67 16.72
CA VAL A 244 -21.07 -0.51 17.33
C VAL A 244 -21.97 -1.16 18.40
N LEU A 245 -22.65 -0.38 19.21
CA LEU A 245 -23.54 -0.90 20.25
C LEU A 245 -24.80 -1.57 19.69
N SER A 246 -25.30 -1.12 18.55
CA SER A 246 -26.49 -1.70 17.88
C SER A 246 -26.15 -2.93 17.02
N GLN A 247 -24.90 -3.08 16.56
CA GLN A 247 -24.54 -4.15 15.63
C GLN A 247 -24.66 -5.55 16.25
N ASN A 248 -24.98 -6.51 15.38
CA ASN A 248 -25.05 -7.93 15.71
C ASN A 248 -24.30 -8.75 14.63
N ARG A 249 -24.30 -10.10 14.77
CA ARG A 249 -23.55 -10.97 13.83
C ARG A 249 -24.02 -10.85 12.38
N LYS A 250 -25.31 -10.55 12.14
CA LYS A 250 -25.94 -10.48 10.82
C LYS A 250 -26.00 -9.06 10.26
N SER A 251 -25.55 -8.04 11.00
CA SER A 251 -25.61 -6.65 10.55
C SER A 251 -24.80 -6.44 9.27
N LYS A 252 -25.40 -5.79 8.27
CA LYS A 252 -24.71 -5.23 7.11
C LYS A 252 -23.86 -4.03 7.57
N ASN A 253 -22.79 -3.70 6.90
CA ASN A 253 -21.91 -2.56 7.20
C ASN A 253 -21.40 -2.54 8.66
N LYS A 254 -20.95 -3.66 9.15
CA LYS A 254 -20.43 -3.84 10.49
C LYS A 254 -19.13 -3.06 10.70
N VAL A 255 -18.99 -2.42 11.86
CA VAL A 255 -17.73 -1.76 12.25
C VAL A 255 -16.79 -2.80 12.88
N TYR A 256 -15.58 -2.89 12.35
CA TYR A 256 -14.56 -3.82 12.84
C TYR A 256 -13.46 -3.14 13.66
N SER A 257 -13.31 -1.81 13.51
CA SER A 257 -12.35 -1.03 14.28
C SER A 257 -12.86 0.39 14.53
N LEU A 258 -12.62 0.92 15.75
CA LEU A 258 -13.02 2.31 16.07
C LEU A 258 -12.09 3.36 15.43
N HIS A 259 -10.83 3.01 15.20
CA HIS A 259 -9.86 3.95 14.59
C HIS A 259 -9.79 3.82 13.07
N GLU A 260 -10.34 2.73 12.53
CA GLU A 260 -10.48 2.47 11.09
C GLU A 260 -11.89 1.93 10.83
N PRO A 261 -12.93 2.79 10.89
CA PRO A 261 -14.33 2.35 10.79
C PRO A 261 -14.71 1.80 9.43
N ASP A 262 -13.93 2.16 8.41
CA ASP A 262 -14.15 1.82 7.00
C ASP A 262 -13.59 0.46 6.59
N VAL A 263 -12.94 -0.26 7.51
CA VAL A 263 -12.40 -1.59 7.24
C VAL A 263 -13.52 -2.58 6.93
N VAL A 264 -13.31 -3.37 5.89
CA VAL A 264 -14.23 -4.42 5.45
C VAL A 264 -13.71 -5.80 5.86
N CYS A 265 -14.62 -6.73 6.12
CA CYS A 265 -14.32 -8.14 6.33
C CYS A 265 -14.50 -8.89 5.03
N LEU A 266 -13.43 -9.45 4.51
CA LEU A 266 -13.41 -10.22 3.28
C LEU A 266 -13.18 -11.70 3.61
N SER A 267 -14.08 -12.58 3.13
CA SER A 267 -13.94 -14.03 3.27
C SER A 267 -13.37 -14.59 1.97
N LYS A 268 -12.21 -15.26 2.05
CA LYS A 268 -11.57 -15.89 0.88
C LYS A 268 -11.63 -17.41 0.90
N GLY A 269 -12.40 -18.03 1.81
CA GLY A 269 -12.56 -19.47 1.88
C GLY A 269 -11.27 -20.26 2.13
N LYS A 270 -10.19 -19.58 2.59
CA LYS A 270 -8.93 -20.25 2.93
C LYS A 270 -9.06 -20.99 4.26
N GLU A 271 -8.60 -22.23 4.33
CA GLU A 271 -8.70 -23.09 5.49
C GLU A 271 -8.02 -22.47 6.72
N HIS A 272 -6.82 -21.91 6.58
CA HIS A 272 -6.08 -21.34 7.70
C HIS A 272 -6.49 -19.90 8.05
N LYS A 273 -7.12 -19.15 7.16
CA LYS A 273 -7.50 -17.75 7.38
C LYS A 273 -8.80 -17.41 6.70
N GLN A 274 -9.89 -17.71 7.40
CA GLN A 274 -11.23 -17.55 6.87
C GLN A 274 -11.61 -16.10 6.62
N TYR A 275 -11.13 -15.15 7.42
CA TYR A 275 -11.47 -13.72 7.33
C TYR A 275 -10.22 -12.85 7.27
N GLU A 276 -10.19 -11.94 6.32
CA GLU A 276 -9.20 -10.87 6.18
C GLU A 276 -9.89 -9.51 6.38
N PHE A 277 -9.26 -8.62 7.16
CA PHE A 277 -9.83 -7.32 7.50
C PHE A 277 -9.01 -6.21 6.87
N GLY A 278 -9.56 -5.57 5.85
CA GLY A 278 -8.85 -4.57 5.08
C GLY A 278 -9.66 -4.08 3.89
N ASN A 279 -9.00 -3.84 2.79
CA ASN A 279 -9.59 -3.43 1.52
C ASN A 279 -9.14 -4.39 0.40
N LYS A 280 -9.98 -4.50 -0.62
CA LYS A 280 -9.66 -5.25 -1.83
C LYS A 280 -8.71 -4.42 -2.70
N VAL A 281 -7.74 -5.07 -3.30
CA VAL A 281 -6.78 -4.46 -4.22
C VAL A 281 -6.85 -5.20 -5.55
N SER A 282 -7.03 -4.46 -6.64
CA SER A 282 -6.94 -4.95 -8.00
C SER A 282 -5.55 -4.61 -8.55
N ILE A 283 -4.86 -5.60 -9.11
CA ILE A 283 -3.53 -5.45 -9.72
C ILE A 283 -3.64 -5.80 -11.20
N LEU A 284 -3.19 -4.88 -12.04
CA LEU A 284 -3.05 -5.07 -13.48
C LEU A 284 -1.57 -5.27 -13.82
N ARG A 285 -1.23 -6.42 -14.40
CA ARG A 285 0.13 -6.85 -14.72
C ARG A 285 0.25 -7.13 -16.22
N SER A 286 1.29 -6.59 -16.87
CA SER A 286 1.61 -6.89 -18.27
C SER A 286 2.05 -8.35 -18.47
N TRP A 287 2.13 -8.78 -19.72
CA TRP A 287 2.69 -10.07 -20.09
C TRP A 287 4.15 -10.25 -19.61
N SER A 288 4.96 -9.20 -19.67
CA SER A 288 6.37 -9.19 -19.22
C SER A 288 6.54 -9.18 -17.69
N GLY A 289 5.47 -8.93 -16.94
CA GLY A 289 5.51 -8.89 -15.47
C GLY A 289 5.55 -7.49 -14.85
N LEU A 290 5.41 -6.44 -15.64
CA LEU A 290 5.33 -5.06 -15.18
C LEU A 290 3.93 -4.77 -14.63
N ILE A 291 3.81 -4.09 -13.49
CA ILE A 291 2.53 -3.64 -12.95
C ILE A 291 2.13 -2.35 -13.66
N LEU A 292 1.02 -2.38 -14.38
CA LEU A 292 0.49 -1.26 -15.15
C LEU A 292 -0.56 -0.45 -14.39
N GLY A 293 -1.27 -1.09 -13.43
CA GLY A 293 -2.28 -0.46 -12.63
C GLY A 293 -2.47 -1.16 -11.28
N ALA A 294 -2.87 -0.39 -10.27
CA ALA A 294 -3.07 -0.89 -8.92
C ALA A 294 -4.10 -0.01 -8.18
N CYS A 295 -5.30 -0.52 -7.98
CA CYS A 295 -6.40 0.21 -7.36
C CYS A 295 -6.87 -0.43 -6.06
N SER A 296 -7.29 0.40 -5.12
CA SER A 296 -7.86 0.01 -3.84
C SER A 296 -9.37 0.15 -3.85
N PHE A 297 -10.09 -0.89 -3.42
CA PHE A 297 -11.55 -0.94 -3.36
C PHE A 297 -12.02 -1.43 -2.00
N ARG A 298 -13.21 -1.04 -1.57
CA ARG A 298 -13.74 -1.50 -0.28
C ARG A 298 -14.36 -2.90 -0.38
N ASN A 299 -15.52 -3.02 -0.95
CA ASN A 299 -16.29 -4.27 -1.03
C ASN A 299 -16.92 -4.45 -2.41
N GLU A 300 -16.22 -4.03 -3.46
CA GLU A 300 -16.70 -4.17 -4.83
C GLU A 300 -16.49 -5.60 -5.32
N TYR A 301 -17.40 -6.08 -6.18
CA TYR A 301 -17.23 -7.34 -6.89
C TYR A 301 -16.05 -7.24 -7.88
N ASP A 302 -15.31 -8.33 -8.10
CA ASP A 302 -14.09 -8.29 -8.93
C ASP A 302 -14.36 -7.75 -10.34
N GLY A 303 -15.46 -8.11 -10.97
CA GLY A 303 -15.86 -7.60 -12.29
C GLY A 303 -16.02 -6.07 -12.35
N HIS A 304 -16.45 -5.45 -11.27
CA HIS A 304 -16.63 -3.99 -11.20
C HIS A 304 -15.32 -3.23 -10.98
N THR A 305 -14.25 -3.93 -10.61
CA THR A 305 -12.96 -3.28 -10.39
C THR A 305 -12.15 -3.09 -11.68
N ILE A 306 -12.52 -3.75 -12.76
CA ILE A 306 -11.78 -3.76 -14.03
C ILE A 306 -11.74 -2.37 -14.63
N GLU A 307 -12.91 -1.74 -14.80
CA GLU A 307 -13.08 -0.46 -15.49
C GLU A 307 -12.19 0.61 -14.84
N LYS A 308 -12.32 0.81 -13.55
CA LYS A 308 -11.51 1.79 -12.80
C LYS A 308 -10.01 1.51 -12.88
N THR A 309 -9.60 0.23 -12.90
CA THR A 309 -8.18 -0.13 -12.99
C THR A 309 -7.64 0.14 -14.40
N LEU A 310 -8.42 -0.09 -15.45
CA LEU A 310 -8.06 0.25 -16.83
C LEU A 310 -8.02 1.75 -17.04
N GLU A 311 -9.00 2.51 -16.53
CA GLU A 311 -9.01 3.97 -16.56
C GLU A 311 -7.79 4.58 -15.87
N GLN A 312 -7.42 4.06 -14.69
CA GLN A 312 -6.21 4.46 -13.98
C GLN A 312 -4.98 4.24 -14.87
N THR A 313 -4.86 3.06 -15.46
CA THR A 313 -3.73 2.71 -16.34
C THR A 313 -3.66 3.65 -17.54
N GLN A 314 -4.78 3.91 -18.20
CA GLN A 314 -4.85 4.82 -19.34
C GLN A 314 -4.50 6.26 -18.95
N ARG A 315 -5.00 6.74 -17.81
CA ARG A 315 -4.69 8.07 -17.29
C ARG A 315 -3.20 8.25 -17.00
N MET A 316 -2.57 7.22 -16.39
CA MET A 316 -1.14 7.27 -16.03
C MET A 316 -0.19 7.13 -17.22
N THR A 317 -0.56 6.33 -18.21
CA THR A 317 0.38 5.93 -19.29
C THR A 317 0.04 6.51 -20.66
N GLY A 318 -1.17 7.06 -20.82
CA GLY A 318 -1.71 7.46 -22.12
C GLY A 318 -2.01 6.28 -23.07
N LYS A 319 -1.75 5.05 -22.64
CA LYS A 319 -1.91 3.83 -23.46
C LYS A 319 -3.05 2.98 -22.95
N GLN A 320 -3.69 2.27 -23.86
CA GLN A 320 -4.79 1.37 -23.60
C GLN A 320 -4.33 -0.09 -23.69
N VAL A 321 -4.92 -0.95 -22.87
CA VAL A 321 -4.65 -2.40 -22.91
C VAL A 321 -5.58 -3.05 -23.90
N ASP A 322 -5.08 -3.80 -24.87
CA ASP A 322 -5.90 -4.43 -25.91
C ASP A 322 -6.64 -5.65 -25.38
N LYS A 323 -5.97 -6.51 -24.63
CA LYS A 323 -6.50 -7.78 -24.11
C LYS A 323 -6.22 -7.89 -22.63
N LEU A 324 -7.26 -8.17 -21.86
CA LEU A 324 -7.18 -8.37 -20.42
C LEU A 324 -7.61 -9.78 -20.04
N ALA A 325 -6.73 -10.56 -19.43
CA ALA A 325 -7.06 -11.89 -18.94
C ALA A 325 -7.24 -11.89 -17.41
N GLY A 326 -8.44 -12.29 -16.96
CA GLY A 326 -8.81 -12.47 -15.56
C GLY A 326 -9.11 -13.91 -15.19
N ASP A 327 -9.37 -14.18 -13.91
CA ASP A 327 -9.85 -15.47 -13.46
C ASP A 327 -11.37 -15.65 -13.71
N ARG A 328 -11.95 -16.77 -13.25
CA ARG A 328 -13.38 -17.04 -13.39
C ARG A 328 -14.27 -16.08 -12.58
N GLY A 329 -13.73 -15.37 -11.61
CA GLY A 329 -14.43 -14.33 -10.84
C GLY A 329 -14.81 -13.11 -11.69
N TYR A 330 -14.15 -12.92 -12.84
CA TYR A 330 -14.42 -11.83 -13.77
C TYR A 330 -15.40 -12.20 -14.91
N ARG A 331 -16.12 -13.34 -14.81
CA ARG A 331 -17.12 -13.74 -15.79
C ARG A 331 -18.26 -12.74 -15.90
N GLY A 332 -18.81 -12.60 -17.11
CA GLY A 332 -19.95 -11.73 -17.42
C GLY A 332 -19.61 -10.52 -18.25
N VAL A 333 -18.37 -10.03 -18.18
CA VAL A 333 -17.90 -8.87 -18.97
C VAL A 333 -17.03 -9.41 -20.12
N LYS A 334 -17.42 -9.12 -21.36
CA LYS A 334 -16.68 -9.55 -22.56
C LYS A 334 -15.76 -8.46 -23.11
N GLN A 335 -16.10 -7.21 -22.89
CA GLN A 335 -15.38 -6.04 -23.39
C GLN A 335 -15.65 -4.83 -22.49
N ILE A 336 -14.66 -4.00 -22.27
CA ILE A 336 -14.76 -2.68 -21.63
C ILE A 336 -14.03 -1.68 -22.53
N GLY A 337 -14.76 -0.69 -23.05
CA GLY A 337 -14.21 0.21 -24.07
C GLY A 337 -13.66 -0.60 -25.27
N GLN A 338 -12.39 -0.44 -25.58
CA GLN A 338 -11.69 -1.20 -26.63
C GLN A 338 -11.02 -2.48 -26.13
N THR A 339 -10.89 -2.65 -24.79
CA THR A 339 -10.20 -3.78 -24.17
C THR A 339 -11.07 -5.05 -24.21
N LYS A 340 -10.56 -6.14 -24.82
CA LYS A 340 -11.18 -7.46 -24.82
C LYS A 340 -10.87 -8.22 -23.54
N ILE A 341 -11.91 -8.71 -22.85
CA ILE A 341 -11.77 -9.51 -21.63
C ILE A 341 -11.68 -10.99 -21.99
N LEU A 342 -10.58 -11.62 -21.63
CA LEU A 342 -10.31 -13.02 -21.85
C LEU A 342 -10.38 -13.77 -20.53
N ILE A 343 -11.23 -14.80 -20.47
CA ILE A 343 -11.24 -15.72 -19.33
C ILE A 343 -10.58 -17.00 -19.80
N PRO A 344 -9.42 -17.38 -19.23
CA PRO A 344 -8.74 -18.61 -19.62
C PRO A 344 -9.64 -19.81 -19.36
N ASP A 345 -10.04 -20.48 -20.43
CA ASP A 345 -10.87 -21.67 -20.39
C ASP A 345 -9.99 -22.92 -20.52
N THR A 346 -10.42 -24.02 -19.90
CA THR A 346 -9.76 -25.31 -20.12
C THR A 346 -9.86 -25.70 -21.59
N PRO A 347 -8.80 -26.29 -22.17
CA PRO A 347 -8.86 -26.77 -23.54
C PRO A 347 -10.04 -27.74 -23.74
N LYS A 348 -10.84 -27.50 -24.76
CA LYS A 348 -11.98 -28.37 -25.13
C LYS A 348 -11.51 -29.51 -26.05
N ALA A 349 -12.22 -30.62 -26.05
CA ALA A 349 -11.91 -31.76 -26.93
C ALA A 349 -11.84 -31.37 -28.43
N LYS A 350 -12.74 -30.44 -28.85
CA LYS A 350 -12.84 -29.92 -30.23
C LYS A 350 -11.74 -28.91 -30.62
N ASP A 351 -10.92 -28.43 -29.66
CA ASP A 351 -9.87 -27.46 -29.96
C ASP A 351 -8.73 -28.13 -30.73
N SER A 352 -8.20 -27.43 -31.75
CA SER A 352 -6.99 -27.87 -32.46
C SER A 352 -5.77 -27.85 -31.50
N TYR A 353 -4.72 -28.58 -31.86
CA TYR A 353 -3.46 -28.60 -31.08
C TYR A 353 -2.92 -27.19 -30.83
N TYR A 354 -2.94 -26.32 -31.83
CA TYR A 354 -2.47 -24.92 -31.71
C TYR A 354 -3.34 -24.11 -30.78
N GLN A 355 -4.66 -24.27 -30.84
CA GLN A 355 -5.59 -23.60 -29.93
C GLN A 355 -5.40 -24.06 -28.48
N LYS A 356 -5.19 -25.34 -28.25
CA LYS A 356 -4.87 -25.91 -26.93
C LYS A 356 -3.57 -25.30 -26.37
N LYS A 357 -2.53 -25.26 -27.19
CA LYS A 357 -1.22 -24.67 -26.81
C LYS A 357 -1.35 -23.18 -26.48
N LYS A 358 -2.09 -22.40 -27.26
CA LYS A 358 -2.35 -20.97 -27.02
C LYS A 358 -3.10 -20.74 -25.72
N LYS A 359 -4.18 -21.50 -25.47
CA LYS A 359 -4.95 -21.44 -24.21
C LYS A 359 -4.08 -21.81 -23.00
N HIS A 360 -3.28 -22.87 -23.12
CA HIS A 360 -2.36 -23.29 -22.06
C HIS A 360 -1.32 -22.22 -21.75
N LYS A 361 -0.69 -21.61 -22.77
CA LYS A 361 0.27 -20.51 -22.60
C LYS A 361 -0.35 -19.31 -21.85
N LEU A 362 -1.58 -18.92 -22.24
CA LEU A 362 -2.30 -17.84 -21.57
C LEU A 362 -2.59 -18.17 -20.09
N PHE A 363 -3.04 -19.41 -19.83
CA PHE A 363 -3.29 -19.88 -18.47
C PHE A 363 -2.03 -19.86 -17.58
N CYS A 364 -0.91 -20.38 -18.09
CA CYS A 364 0.37 -20.37 -17.38
C CYS A 364 0.86 -18.94 -17.10
N LYS A 365 0.72 -18.03 -18.07
CA LYS A 365 1.12 -16.63 -17.88
C LYS A 365 0.22 -15.90 -16.89
N ARG A 366 -1.09 -16.18 -16.86
CA ARG A 366 -2.00 -15.64 -15.85
C ARG A 366 -1.59 -16.07 -14.45
N ALA A 367 -1.22 -17.33 -14.25
CA ALA A 367 -0.77 -17.81 -12.95
C ALA A 367 0.43 -17.03 -12.40
N GLY A 368 1.23 -16.40 -13.26
CA GLY A 368 2.34 -15.54 -12.86
C GLY A 368 1.95 -14.27 -12.08
N ILE A 369 0.66 -13.90 -12.01
CA ILE A 369 0.22 -12.78 -11.18
C ILE A 369 0.23 -13.14 -9.68
N GLU A 370 -0.01 -14.40 -9.33
CA GLU A 370 -0.01 -14.85 -7.93
C GLU A 370 1.35 -14.67 -7.23
N PRO A 371 2.49 -15.10 -7.82
CA PRO A 371 3.81 -14.76 -7.30
C PRO A 371 4.07 -13.25 -7.23
N THR A 372 3.60 -12.47 -8.20
CA THR A 372 3.71 -11.00 -8.18
C THR A 372 3.01 -10.43 -6.95
N ILE A 373 1.78 -10.85 -6.67
CA ILE A 373 1.04 -10.47 -5.46
C ILE A 373 1.77 -10.95 -4.19
N GLY A 374 2.36 -12.14 -4.23
CA GLY A 374 3.20 -12.64 -3.14
C GLY A 374 4.38 -11.71 -2.83
N HIS A 375 5.11 -11.27 -3.85
CA HIS A 375 6.21 -10.30 -3.70
C HIS A 375 5.73 -8.92 -3.22
N LEU A 376 4.61 -8.42 -3.74
CA LEU A 376 4.02 -7.17 -3.25
C LEU A 376 3.74 -7.24 -1.75
N LYS A 377 3.23 -8.38 -1.27
CA LYS A 377 2.92 -8.60 0.15
C LYS A 377 4.16 -8.79 1.01
N ALA A 378 5.12 -9.61 0.56
CA ALA A 378 6.29 -9.96 1.34
C ALA A 378 7.36 -8.86 1.32
N ASP A 379 7.62 -8.28 0.12
CA ASP A 379 8.79 -7.42 -0.11
C ASP A 379 8.45 -5.92 -0.13
N HIS A 380 7.17 -5.54 -0.43
CA HIS A 380 6.78 -4.16 -0.73
C HIS A 380 5.63 -3.63 0.12
N ARG A 381 5.42 -4.14 1.34
CA ARG A 381 4.47 -3.65 2.37
C ARG A 381 2.99 -3.76 2.02
N LEU A 382 2.58 -4.55 1.02
CA LEU A 382 1.16 -4.72 0.70
C LEU A 382 0.45 -5.64 1.70
N SER A 383 1.16 -6.47 2.47
CA SER A 383 0.55 -7.42 3.42
C SER A 383 -0.24 -6.74 4.52
N ARG A 384 0.29 -5.64 5.08
CA ARG A 384 -0.33 -4.91 6.19
C ARG A 384 -0.16 -3.41 6.04
N ASN A 385 -1.29 -2.71 5.91
CA ASN A 385 -1.30 -1.25 5.78
C ASN A 385 -1.34 -0.57 7.14
N PHE A 386 -0.37 0.30 7.38
CA PHE A 386 -0.25 1.14 8.58
C PHE A 386 -0.78 2.56 8.37
N TYR A 387 -1.04 2.96 7.13
CA TYR A 387 -1.59 4.27 6.82
C TYR A 387 -3.07 4.32 7.19
N LYS A 388 -3.54 5.51 7.61
CA LYS A 388 -4.91 5.70 8.07
C LYS A 388 -5.86 6.07 6.94
N GLY A 389 -7.11 5.62 7.08
CA GLY A 389 -8.22 6.00 6.20
C GLY A 389 -8.11 5.44 4.78
N VAL A 390 -9.08 5.82 3.95
CA VAL A 390 -9.23 5.33 2.57
C VAL A 390 -8.09 5.83 1.67
N LYS A 391 -7.70 7.10 1.82
CA LYS A 391 -6.57 7.67 1.08
C LYS A 391 -5.26 6.91 1.39
N GLY A 392 -5.05 6.54 2.66
CA GLY A 392 -3.90 5.74 3.04
C GLY A 392 -3.91 4.33 2.43
N ASP A 393 -5.08 3.77 2.11
CA ASP A 393 -5.18 2.47 1.43
C ASP A 393 -4.67 2.56 -0.01
N ALA A 394 -5.11 3.56 -0.77
CA ALA A 394 -4.67 3.80 -2.14
C ALA A 394 -3.16 4.12 -2.20
N ILE A 395 -2.68 5.02 -1.34
CA ILE A 395 -1.27 5.38 -1.23
C ILE A 395 -0.37 4.16 -1.05
N ASN A 396 -0.72 3.26 -0.11
CA ASN A 396 0.11 2.07 0.14
C ASN A 396 0.12 1.10 -1.05
N VAL A 397 -1.00 0.95 -1.74
CA VAL A 397 -1.13 0.10 -2.92
C VAL A 397 -0.26 0.62 -4.06
N LEU A 398 -0.38 1.91 -4.38
CA LEU A 398 0.38 2.55 -5.46
C LEU A 398 1.89 2.52 -5.22
N LEU A 399 2.33 2.86 -4.01
CA LEU A 399 3.75 2.79 -3.65
C LEU A 399 4.29 1.36 -3.64
N SER A 400 3.49 0.36 -3.25
CA SER A 400 3.89 -1.05 -3.32
C SER A 400 4.10 -1.49 -4.75
N ALA A 401 3.19 -1.10 -5.66
CA ALA A 401 3.27 -1.38 -7.09
C ALA A 401 4.49 -0.68 -7.74
N ALA A 402 4.69 0.60 -7.44
CA ALA A 402 5.84 1.36 -7.93
C ALA A 402 7.17 0.75 -7.46
N ALA A 403 7.29 0.39 -6.19
CA ALA A 403 8.50 -0.24 -5.64
C ALA A 403 8.81 -1.60 -6.30
N TYR A 404 7.78 -2.39 -6.59
CA TYR A 404 7.94 -3.63 -7.35
C TYR A 404 8.52 -3.36 -8.74
N ASN A 405 7.99 -2.38 -9.46
CA ASN A 405 8.45 -1.98 -10.78
C ASN A 405 9.88 -1.43 -10.74
N PHE A 406 10.22 -0.57 -9.79
CA PHE A 406 11.60 -0.08 -9.62
C PHE A 406 12.57 -1.22 -9.29
N LYS A 407 12.16 -2.18 -8.45
CA LYS A 407 13.00 -3.37 -8.17
C LYS A 407 13.20 -4.24 -9.42
N ARG A 408 12.18 -4.34 -10.30
CA ARG A 408 12.29 -5.00 -11.60
C ARG A 408 13.31 -4.26 -12.48
N ALA A 409 13.21 -2.95 -12.61
CA ALA A 409 14.16 -2.13 -13.36
C ALA A 409 15.60 -2.33 -12.86
N MET A 410 15.83 -2.29 -11.55
CA MET A 410 17.15 -2.53 -10.96
C MET A 410 17.71 -3.92 -11.33
N ARG A 411 16.89 -4.97 -11.40
CA ARG A 411 17.33 -6.32 -11.80
C ARG A 411 17.72 -6.39 -13.28
N VAL A 412 16.95 -5.75 -14.14
CA VAL A 412 17.21 -5.66 -15.57
C VAL A 412 18.53 -4.90 -15.81
N LEU A 413 18.74 -3.79 -15.12
CA LEU A 413 19.98 -3.00 -15.18
C LEU A 413 21.21 -3.80 -14.76
N LEU A 414 21.11 -4.56 -13.65
CA LEU A 414 22.17 -5.47 -13.20
C LEU A 414 22.50 -6.54 -14.23
N TYR A 415 21.49 -7.09 -14.87
CA TYR A 415 21.68 -8.10 -15.92
C TYR A 415 22.45 -7.53 -17.11
N PHE A 416 22.05 -6.35 -17.59
CA PHE A 416 22.77 -5.66 -18.69
C PHE A 416 24.21 -5.34 -18.34
N ILE A 417 24.48 -4.80 -17.15
CA ILE A 417 25.85 -4.51 -16.69
C ILE A 417 26.71 -5.77 -16.68
N LYS A 418 26.19 -6.87 -16.11
CA LYS A 418 26.92 -8.15 -16.08
C LYS A 418 27.18 -8.68 -17.48
N ARG A 419 26.23 -8.58 -18.40
CA ARG A 419 26.38 -9.01 -19.79
C ARG A 419 27.45 -8.23 -20.50
N ILE A 420 27.43 -6.90 -20.42
CA ILE A 420 28.45 -6.03 -21.01
C ILE A 420 29.83 -6.34 -20.43
N SER A 421 29.95 -6.55 -19.12
CA SER A 421 31.21 -6.89 -18.47
C SER A 421 31.76 -8.24 -18.97
N ILE A 422 30.91 -9.23 -19.18
CA ILE A 422 31.31 -10.53 -19.74
C ILE A 422 31.74 -10.39 -21.21
N GLU A 423 31.03 -9.63 -22.01
CA GLU A 423 31.35 -9.37 -23.42
C GLU A 423 32.69 -8.63 -23.55
N LEU A 424 32.95 -7.63 -22.69
CA LEU A 424 34.24 -6.91 -22.65
C LEU A 424 35.40 -7.84 -22.20
N ILE A 425 35.18 -8.72 -21.25
CA ILE A 425 36.19 -9.71 -20.84
C ILE A 425 36.49 -10.68 -21.99
N ASN A 426 35.46 -11.18 -22.67
CA ASN A 426 35.60 -12.11 -23.78
C ASN A 426 36.34 -11.44 -25.00
N THR A 427 35.98 -10.19 -25.31
CA THR A 427 36.69 -9.43 -26.36
C THR A 427 38.13 -9.13 -25.99
N SER A 428 38.42 -8.79 -24.73
CA SER A 428 39.79 -8.58 -24.25
C SER A 428 40.61 -9.88 -24.24
N PHE A 429 39.96 -11.02 -23.98
CA PHE A 429 40.61 -12.33 -24.04
C PHE A 429 40.93 -12.72 -25.49
N MET A 430 39.98 -12.51 -26.43
CA MET A 430 40.20 -12.78 -27.85
C MET A 430 41.31 -11.89 -28.46
N LEU A 431 41.38 -10.62 -28.07
CA LEU A 431 42.45 -9.73 -28.48
C LEU A 431 43.86 -10.14 -27.95
N LYS A 432 43.94 -10.80 -26.79
CA LYS A 432 45.19 -11.33 -26.22
C LYS A 432 45.68 -12.60 -26.90
N TYR A 433 44.83 -13.34 -27.61
CA TYR A 433 45.19 -14.60 -28.29
C TYR A 433 45.23 -14.46 -29.82
N CYS A 434 44.92 -13.26 -30.37
CA CYS A 434 45.05 -12.94 -31.81
C CYS A 434 46.34 -12.19 -32.13
N PHE A 435 47.23 -11.97 -31.19
CA PHE A 435 48.59 -11.48 -31.34
C PHE A 435 49.49 -12.49 -30.62
#